data_ca5869b8d20bffa279243a3b592da35c
#
_entry.id   ca5869b8d20bffa279243a3b592da35c
#
_cell.length_a   1.000
_cell.length_b   1.000
_cell.length_c   1.000
_cell.angle_alpha   90.00
_cell.angle_beta   90.00
_cell.angle_gamma   90.00
#
_symmetry.space_group_name_H-M   'P 1'
#
loop_
_entity.id
_entity.type
_entity.pdbx_description
1 polymer ?
#
loop_
_entity_poly.entity_id
_entity_poly.type
_entity_poly.pdbx_seq_one_letter_code
_entity_poly.pdbx_strand_id
1 'polypeptide(L)'
;VLENRADNESVFTVKVGQKKVWAYVTACVTHFNKGGKRLMIRARGESIPTAVDTANALKRSFYKDLTIEKISLVEDQVGDEKGVRTVSAIEISLSLEPATKEET
;
A
#
# COMPACT_ATOMS: atom_id res chain seq x y z
N VAL A 1 -20.91 -10.38 -4.86
CA VAL A 1 -20.78 -9.13 -4.34
C VAL A 1 -20.29 -9.11 -2.96
N LEU A 2 -20.87 -9.90 -2.10
CA LEU A 2 -20.40 -9.89 -0.76
C LEU A 2 -19.01 -10.45 -0.72
N GLU A 3 -18.70 -11.34 -1.61
CA GLU A 3 -17.40 -11.89 -1.59
C GLU A 3 -16.40 -10.88 -1.95
N ASN A 4 -16.70 -10.02 -2.86
CA ASN A 4 -15.75 -9.01 -3.24
C ASN A 4 -15.48 -8.09 -2.08
N ARG A 5 -16.50 -7.79 -1.32
CA ARG A 5 -16.30 -6.90 -0.24
C ARG A 5 -15.47 -7.56 0.82
N ALA A 6 -15.67 -8.84 1.04
CA ALA A 6 -14.88 -9.51 2.05
C ALA A 6 -13.43 -9.57 1.63
N ASP A 7 -13.16 -9.81 0.35
CA ASP A 7 -11.80 -9.82 -0.09
C ASP A 7 -11.15 -8.47 0.11
N ASN A 8 -11.85 -7.40 -0.19
CA ASN A 8 -11.28 -6.10 -0.01
C ASN A 8 -11.02 -5.81 1.45
N GLU A 9 -11.89 -6.27 2.31
CA GLU A 9 -11.71 -6.00 3.71
C GLU A 9 -10.58 -6.79 4.30
N SER A 10 -10.16 -7.87 3.65
CA SER A 10 -9.12 -8.67 4.21
C SER A 10 -7.72 -8.15 3.82
N VAL A 11 -7.64 -7.13 3.03
CA VAL A 11 -6.34 -6.61 2.63
C VAL A 11 -5.86 -5.62 3.68
N PHE A 12 -4.69 -5.90 4.24
CA PHE A 12 -4.12 -5.00 5.22
C PHE A 12 -3.65 -3.74 4.49
N THR A 13 -4.03 -2.60 4.99
CA THR A 13 -3.69 -1.35 4.34
C THR A 13 -2.88 -0.47 5.27
N VAL A 14 -1.75 0.02 4.78
CA VAL A 14 -0.92 0.97 5.52
C VAL A 14 -1.22 2.33 4.93
N LYS A 15 -1.80 3.21 5.74
CA LYS A 15 -2.12 4.54 5.28
C LYS A 15 -0.98 5.46 5.59
N VAL A 16 -0.39 6.02 4.57
CA VAL A 16 0.79 6.86 4.72
C VAL A 16 0.36 8.31 4.87
N GLY A 17 0.88 8.94 5.87
CA GLY A 17 0.62 10.34 6.14
C GLY A 17 1.91 11.09 6.35
N GLN A 18 2.04 11.75 7.48
CA GLN A 18 3.15 12.66 7.69
C GLN A 18 4.31 12.11 8.50
N LYS A 19 4.29 10.84 8.83
CA LYS A 19 5.40 10.27 9.56
C LYS A 19 6.51 9.94 8.58
N LYS A 20 7.66 9.59 9.09
CA LYS A 20 8.79 9.27 8.24
C LYS A 20 8.66 7.88 7.66
N VAL A 21 9.36 7.64 6.58
CA VAL A 21 9.29 6.38 5.86
C VAL A 21 9.46 5.18 6.78
N TRP A 22 10.39 5.25 7.73
CA TRP A 22 10.60 4.09 8.58
C TRP A 22 9.40 3.66 9.40
N ALA A 23 8.53 4.59 9.75
CA ALA A 23 7.33 4.21 10.50
C ALA A 23 6.46 3.30 9.65
N TYR A 24 6.37 3.58 8.36
CA TYR A 24 5.53 2.77 7.50
C TYR A 24 6.21 1.48 7.09
N VAL A 25 7.53 1.51 6.92
CA VAL A 25 8.29 0.30 6.64
C VAL A 25 8.09 -0.67 7.80
N THR A 26 8.18 -0.19 9.04
CA THR A 26 8.01 -1.04 10.21
C THR A 26 6.63 -1.67 10.23
N ALA A 27 5.60 -0.91 9.89
CA ALA A 27 4.24 -1.46 9.86
C ALA A 27 4.13 -2.59 8.85
N CYS A 28 4.75 -2.43 7.69
CA CYS A 28 4.70 -3.44 6.66
C CYS A 28 5.48 -4.69 7.06
N VAL A 29 6.67 -4.50 7.63
CA VAL A 29 7.50 -5.63 8.06
C VAL A 29 6.77 -6.40 9.15
N THR A 30 6.12 -5.70 10.07
CA THR A 30 5.39 -6.37 11.13
C THR A 30 4.28 -7.24 10.55
N HIS A 31 3.55 -6.73 9.56
CA HIS A 31 2.48 -7.49 8.95
C HIS A 31 3.04 -8.75 8.27
N PHE A 32 4.10 -8.61 7.51
CA PHE A 32 4.67 -9.76 6.81
C PHE A 32 5.25 -10.76 7.81
N ASN A 33 5.85 -10.28 8.89
CA ASN A 33 6.44 -11.20 9.87
C ASN A 33 5.38 -11.98 10.64
N LYS A 34 4.15 -11.49 10.69
CA LYS A 34 3.09 -12.22 11.34
C LYS A 34 2.44 -13.22 10.39
N GLY A 35 2.95 -13.35 9.20
CA GLY A 35 2.41 -14.31 8.25
C GLY A 35 1.59 -13.71 7.15
N GLY A 36 1.42 -12.41 7.14
CA GLY A 36 0.71 -11.77 6.05
C GLY A 36 1.47 -11.94 4.75
N LYS A 37 0.74 -12.09 3.65
CA LYS A 37 1.37 -12.25 2.36
C LYS A 37 1.12 -11.09 1.44
N ARG A 38 0.14 -10.28 1.72
CA ARG A 38 -0.20 -9.14 0.87
C ARG A 38 -0.53 -7.95 1.71
N LEU A 39 -0.26 -6.78 1.18
CA LEU A 39 -0.71 -5.56 1.82
C LEU A 39 -0.82 -4.48 0.77
N MET A 40 -1.47 -3.39 1.12
CA MET A 40 -1.59 -2.24 0.26
C MET A 40 -1.05 -1.03 0.99
N ILE A 41 -0.29 -0.19 0.30
CA ILE A 41 0.16 1.08 0.84
C ILE A 41 -0.67 2.13 0.14
N ARG A 42 -1.30 3.02 0.90
CA ARG A 42 -2.15 4.05 0.33
C ARG A 42 -1.72 5.41 0.83
N ALA A 43 -1.70 6.38 -0.06
CA ALA A 43 -1.33 7.73 0.30
C ALA A 43 -2.02 8.71 -0.61
N ARG A 44 -2.21 9.94 -0.14
CA ARG A 44 -2.77 10.95 -1.00
C ARG A 44 -1.99 12.23 -0.87
N GLY A 45 -2.07 13.05 -1.91
CA GLY A 45 -1.44 14.35 -1.91
C GLY A 45 0.04 14.29 -1.68
N GLU A 46 0.48 15.08 -0.74
CA GLU A 46 1.91 15.19 -0.48
C GLU A 46 2.52 13.95 0.11
N SER A 47 1.72 12.99 0.54
CA SER A 47 2.24 11.76 1.10
C SER A 47 2.56 10.71 0.05
N ILE A 48 2.20 10.97 -1.20
CA ILE A 48 2.45 9.99 -2.26
C ILE A 48 3.93 9.63 -2.40
N PRO A 49 4.85 10.59 -2.41
CA PRO A 49 6.26 10.20 -2.52
C PRO A 49 6.71 9.32 -1.37
N THR A 50 6.20 9.56 -0.17
CA THR A 50 6.57 8.75 0.99
C THR A 50 6.08 7.31 0.80
N ALA A 51 4.91 7.13 0.20
CA ALA A 51 4.41 5.78 -0.05
C ALA A 51 5.32 5.06 -1.05
N VAL A 52 5.76 5.74 -2.08
CA VAL A 52 6.65 5.15 -3.07
C VAL A 52 7.98 4.82 -2.43
N ASP A 53 8.50 5.71 -1.60
CA ASP A 53 9.77 5.46 -0.91
C ASP A 53 9.65 4.28 0.03
N THR A 54 8.50 4.10 0.67
CA THR A 54 8.27 2.98 1.56
C THR A 54 8.31 1.66 0.79
N ALA A 55 7.63 1.61 -0.35
CA ALA A 55 7.63 0.40 -1.16
C ALA A 55 9.04 0.08 -1.65
N ASN A 56 9.77 1.10 -2.09
CA ASN A 56 11.13 0.89 -2.57
C ASN A 56 12.06 0.43 -1.45
N ALA A 57 11.90 0.98 -0.25
CA ALA A 57 12.73 0.58 0.88
C ALA A 57 12.47 -0.87 1.26
N LEU A 58 11.20 -1.29 1.23
CA LEU A 58 10.88 -2.66 1.55
C LEU A 58 11.56 -3.62 0.56
N LYS A 59 11.46 -3.31 -0.73
CA LYS A 59 12.03 -4.19 -1.72
C LYS A 59 13.55 -4.18 -1.68
N ARG A 60 14.14 -3.01 -1.48
CA ARG A 60 15.58 -2.92 -1.50
C ARG A 60 16.23 -3.51 -0.27
N SER A 61 15.66 -3.29 0.89
CA SER A 61 16.33 -3.57 2.14
C SER A 61 15.80 -4.75 2.92
N PHE A 62 14.59 -5.20 2.65
CA PHE A 62 14.02 -6.27 3.43
C PHE A 62 13.57 -7.49 2.63
N TYR A 63 12.92 -7.28 1.51
CA TYR A 63 12.33 -8.39 0.79
C TYR A 63 12.62 -8.28 -0.70
N LYS A 64 13.72 -8.85 -1.13
CA LYS A 64 14.10 -8.73 -2.53
C LYS A 64 13.10 -9.38 -3.46
N ASP A 65 12.34 -10.34 -2.96
CA ASP A 65 11.36 -11.00 -3.78
C ASP A 65 9.98 -10.36 -3.72
N LEU A 66 9.88 -9.20 -3.06
CA LEU A 66 8.62 -8.51 -2.98
C LEU A 66 8.15 -8.13 -4.36
N THR A 67 6.89 -8.40 -4.64
CA THR A 67 6.31 -8.07 -5.93
C THR A 67 5.36 -6.89 -5.77
N ILE A 68 5.49 -5.90 -6.63
CA ILE A 68 4.53 -4.82 -6.70
C ILE A 68 3.50 -5.30 -7.68
N GLU A 69 2.35 -5.73 -7.18
CA GLU A 69 1.35 -6.33 -8.04
C GLU A 69 0.55 -5.34 -8.84
N LYS A 70 0.30 -4.19 -8.26
CA LYS A 70 -0.54 -3.23 -8.92
C LYS A 70 -0.32 -1.87 -8.32
N ILE A 71 -0.37 -0.85 -9.14
CA ILE A 71 -0.33 0.52 -8.69
C ILE A 71 -1.55 1.18 -9.30
N SER A 72 -2.40 1.76 -8.47
CA SER A 72 -3.58 2.42 -8.94
C SER A 72 -3.52 3.89 -8.60
N LEU A 73 -3.94 4.72 -9.51
CA LEU A 73 -4.04 6.15 -9.25
C LEU A 73 -5.52 6.45 -9.12
N VAL A 74 -5.89 7.11 -8.05
CA VAL A 74 -7.28 7.42 -7.81
C VAL A 74 -7.41 8.85 -7.33
N GLU A 75 -8.61 9.33 -7.25
CA GLU A 75 -8.87 10.66 -6.74
C GLU A 75 -9.81 10.54 -5.58
N ASP A 76 -9.46 11.18 -4.48
CA ASP A 76 -10.31 11.20 -3.30
C ASP A 76 -11.00 12.54 -3.19
N GLN A 77 -12.20 12.54 -2.66
CA GLN A 77 -12.90 13.77 -2.37
C GLN A 77 -12.67 14.07 -0.90
N VAL A 78 -12.15 15.26 -0.62
CA VAL A 78 -11.86 15.65 0.74
C VAL A 78 -12.71 16.87 1.04
N GLY A 79 -13.54 16.79 2.07
CA GLY A 79 -14.42 17.88 2.42
C GLY A 79 -14.05 18.56 3.71
N ASP A 80 -14.31 19.84 3.80
CA ASP A 80 -14.12 20.56 5.03
C ASP A 80 -15.14 21.70 5.01
N GLU A 81 -15.01 22.65 5.93
CA GLU A 81 -15.96 23.71 6.02
C GLU A 81 -15.98 24.59 4.79
N LYS A 82 -14.92 24.59 4.03
CA LYS A 82 -14.89 25.44 2.86
C LYS A 82 -15.37 24.73 1.61
N GLY A 83 -15.71 23.48 1.69
CA GLY A 83 -16.23 22.75 0.56
C GLY A 83 -15.46 21.49 0.30
N VAL A 84 -15.62 20.96 -0.90
CA VAL A 84 -15.05 19.69 -1.27
C VAL A 84 -13.98 19.93 -2.33
N ARG A 85 -12.86 19.24 -2.19
CA ARG A 85 -11.83 19.31 -3.22
C ARG A 85 -11.37 17.92 -3.54
N THR A 86 -10.76 17.77 -4.70
CA THR A 86 -10.28 16.50 -5.16
C THR A 86 -8.78 16.41 -4.93
N VAL A 87 -8.34 15.29 -4.38
CA VAL A 87 -6.94 15.10 -4.07
C VAL A 87 -6.49 13.80 -4.71
N SER A 88 -5.35 13.82 -5.38
CA SER A 88 -4.81 12.60 -6.00
C SER A 88 -4.33 11.64 -4.93
N ALA A 89 -4.50 10.35 -5.19
CA ALA A 89 -4.07 9.32 -4.26
C ALA A 89 -3.45 8.17 -5.04
N ILE A 90 -2.66 7.36 -4.35
CA ILE A 90 -2.02 6.21 -4.96
C ILE A 90 -2.28 5.00 -4.06
N GLU A 91 -2.46 3.84 -4.68
CA GLU A 91 -2.62 2.60 -3.95
C GLU A 91 -1.63 1.61 -4.56
N ILE A 92 -0.72 1.11 -3.73
CA ILE A 92 0.33 0.20 -4.17
C ILE A 92 0.10 -1.13 -3.51
N SER A 93 -0.17 -2.16 -4.30
CA SER A 93 -0.44 -3.50 -3.77
C SER A 93 0.84 -4.32 -3.83
N LEU A 94 1.24 -4.87 -2.71
CA LEU A 94 2.47 -5.63 -2.58
C LEU A 94 2.20 -7.05 -2.16
N SER A 95 3.01 -7.97 -2.63
CA SER A 95 2.87 -9.37 -2.30
C SER A 95 4.22 -10.01 -2.08
N LEU A 96 4.28 -10.89 -1.09
CA LEU A 96 5.47 -11.67 -0.88
C LEU A 96 5.30 -13.06 -1.48
N GLU A 97 4.13 -13.38 -2.01
CA GLU A 97 3.97 -14.70 -2.58
C GLU A 97 4.71 -14.78 -3.91
N PRO A 98 5.39 -15.85 -4.17
CA PRO A 98 6.10 -15.99 -5.41
C PRO A 98 5.09 -16.00 -6.53
N ALA A 99 5.37 -15.26 -7.54
CA ALA A 99 4.43 -15.16 -8.54
C ALA A 99 4.69 -16.19 -9.48
N THR A 100 4.28 -16.43 -10.23
CA THR A 100 4.58 -17.15 -11.25
C THR A 100 5.23 -18.22 -11.22
N LYS A 101 5.68 -18.48 -10.40
CA LYS A 101 6.33 -19.44 -10.40
C LYS A 101 5.75 -20.40 -11.17
N GLU A 102 4.73 -20.39 -11.18
CA GLU A 102 4.14 -21.34 -11.79
C GLU A 102 4.14 -21.26 -13.12
N GLU A 103 4.08 -20.33 -13.54
CA GLU A 103 3.93 -20.25 -14.81
C GLU A 103 5.09 -20.56 -15.48
N THR A 104 5.99 -20.73 -14.90
CA THR A 104 7.13 -20.96 -15.65
C THR A 104 7.29 -22.34 -16.00
#